data_7616368f83a996b9e20edae5970288e8
#
_entry.id   7616368f83a996b9e20edae5970288e8
#
_cell.length_a   1.000
_cell.length_b   1.000
_cell.length_c   1.000
_cell.angle_alpha   90.00
_cell.angle_beta   90.00
_cell.angle_gamma   90.00
#
_symmetry.space_group_name_H-M   'P 1'
#
loop_
_entity.id
_entity.type
_entity.pdbx_description
1 polymer ?
#
loop_
_entity_poly.entity_id
_entity_poly.type
_entity_poly.pdbx_seq_one_letter_code
_entity_poly.pdbx_strand_id
1 'polypeptide(L)'
;MKIWKSSKKLAKSTLPVVMLKNIPKHKSFNGESEKKDSYEVKGRGELQLGILIEKLRREGYEMTISSPNVIYTKDEKGNLLEPIEEYHITIPTSMTSNVIEKLNTRKAEIVDIINDDDDNTFIKCICPSRNFFGMRSYLRDISKGTSIINSELKEYKKKQPSYKRDRNGVIISSSSGTTTAFSLDPIQQKGNLFVNENYPTYEGMIIGEHFLSNDIEMNAIKVKPVQHLRNKGHEDTIRINHKNITIEYALSFIQDDEEIEVTPKRIVMHPKKMMNSLCD
;
A
#
# COMPACT_ATOMS: atom_id res chain seq x y z
N MET A 1 27.14 9.61 0.94
CA MET A 1 26.08 10.61 0.67
C MET A 1 26.46 11.57 -0.48
N LYS A 2 26.94 11.08 -1.64
CA LYS A 2 27.38 11.90 -2.79
C LYS A 2 26.79 11.46 -4.14
N ILE A 3 25.73 10.68 -4.20
CA ILE A 3 25.25 10.05 -5.45
C ILE A 3 24.04 10.77 -6.08
N TRP A 4 23.47 11.81 -5.47
CA TRP A 4 22.18 12.35 -5.93
C TRP A 4 22.16 13.82 -6.37
N LYS A 5 23.31 14.42 -6.71
CA LYS A 5 23.38 15.80 -7.26
C LYS A 5 23.31 15.92 -8.78
N SER A 6 23.15 14.83 -9.52
CA SER A 6 23.22 14.82 -10.98
C SER A 6 21.94 14.47 -11.68
N SER A 7 20.88 15.26 -11.54
CA SER A 7 19.69 15.16 -12.44
C SER A 7 18.95 16.47 -12.54
N LYS A 8 19.62 17.55 -12.93
CA LYS A 8 18.95 18.83 -13.23
C LYS A 8 18.33 18.89 -14.63
N LYS A 9 18.26 17.80 -15.38
CA LYS A 9 17.62 17.73 -16.72
C LYS A 9 16.89 16.41 -16.88
N LEU A 10 15.75 16.23 -16.18
CA LEU A 10 14.82 15.18 -16.56
C LEU A 10 13.46 15.79 -16.80
N ALA A 11 12.98 15.49 -18.00
CA ALA A 11 11.79 15.96 -18.65
C ALA A 11 10.56 16.02 -17.73
N LYS A 12 9.67 16.94 -18.06
CA LYS A 12 8.29 17.15 -17.62
C LYS A 12 7.45 15.86 -17.64
N SER A 13 7.70 14.92 -16.74
CA SER A 13 6.82 13.78 -16.48
C SER A 13 6.31 13.87 -15.07
N THR A 14 5.05 13.70 -14.91
CA THR A 14 4.30 13.67 -13.66
C THR A 14 4.86 12.61 -12.73
N LEU A 15 5.17 12.99 -11.51
CA LEU A 15 5.86 12.13 -10.58
C LEU A 15 5.05 12.01 -9.29
N PRO A 16 4.72 10.81 -8.82
CA PRO A 16 4.24 10.63 -7.46
C PRO A 16 5.34 10.95 -6.45
N VAL A 17 4.94 11.51 -5.32
CA VAL A 17 5.83 11.89 -4.22
C VAL A 17 5.52 11.05 -3.00
N VAL A 18 6.55 10.59 -2.34
CA VAL A 18 6.48 9.92 -1.05
C VAL A 18 7.31 10.71 -0.02
N MET A 19 6.77 10.89 1.16
CA MET A 19 7.53 11.42 2.30
C MET A 19 8.16 10.25 3.04
N LEU A 20 9.48 10.21 3.08
CA LEU A 20 10.25 9.31 3.92
C LEU A 20 10.59 10.05 5.22
N LYS A 21 10.16 9.51 6.35
CA LYS A 21 10.63 9.94 7.67
C LYS A 21 11.64 8.90 8.16
N ASN A 22 12.84 9.30 8.46
CA ASN A 22 13.82 8.43 9.07
C ASN A 22 13.46 8.19 10.55
N ILE A 23 13.39 6.94 10.93
CA ILE A 23 13.56 6.53 12.31
C ILE A 23 15.09 6.40 12.49
N PRO A 24 15.70 7.06 13.50
CA PRO A 24 17.15 7.02 13.68
C PRO A 24 17.63 5.58 13.81
N LYS A 25 18.73 5.26 13.12
CA LYS A 25 19.45 4.00 13.31
C LYS A 25 19.76 3.87 14.79
N HIS A 26 19.23 2.84 15.46
CA HIS A 26 19.57 2.42 16.80
C HIS A 26 19.98 3.56 17.73
N LYS A 27 19.25 3.72 18.86
CA LYS A 27 19.69 4.56 19.97
C LYS A 27 21.17 4.27 20.24
N SER A 28 22.05 5.15 19.80
CA SER A 28 23.38 5.19 20.39
C SER A 28 23.17 5.61 21.84
N PHE A 29 23.79 4.91 22.75
CA PHE A 29 23.59 4.99 24.22
C PHE A 29 24.02 6.34 24.83
N ASN A 30 24.21 7.37 24.04
CA ASN A 30 24.66 8.70 24.43
C ASN A 30 23.59 9.73 24.07
N GLY A 31 22.56 9.78 24.84
CA GLY A 31 21.69 10.89 25.26
C GLY A 31 21.42 12.11 24.39
N GLU A 32 21.87 12.18 23.15
CA GLU A 32 21.58 13.27 22.23
C GLU A 32 20.37 12.92 21.34
N SER A 33 19.29 13.68 21.47
CA SER A 33 18.10 13.59 20.64
C SER A 33 18.45 13.96 19.21
N GLU A 34 18.76 12.96 18.36
CA GLU A 34 18.91 13.18 16.93
C GLU A 34 17.61 13.76 16.37
N LYS A 35 17.73 14.89 15.68
CA LYS A 35 16.62 15.50 14.93
C LYS A 35 16.05 14.45 13.99
N LYS A 36 14.73 14.21 14.06
CA LYS A 36 14.00 13.37 13.10
C LYS A 36 14.09 14.02 11.72
N ASP A 37 15.04 13.60 10.91
CA ASP A 37 15.15 14.08 9.55
C ASP A 37 14.04 13.46 8.70
N SER A 38 13.24 14.28 8.06
CA SER A 38 12.24 13.85 7.09
C SER A 38 12.67 14.27 5.68
N TYR A 39 12.55 13.35 4.73
CA TYR A 39 12.96 13.58 3.34
C TYR A 39 11.76 13.42 2.43
N GLU A 40 11.53 14.41 1.56
CA GLU A 40 10.58 14.29 0.47
C GLU A 40 11.27 13.62 -0.73
N VAL A 41 10.78 12.48 -1.13
CA VAL A 41 11.31 11.71 -2.26
C VAL A 41 10.33 11.71 -3.42
N LYS A 42 10.79 12.11 -4.59
CA LYS A 42 10.01 12.17 -5.84
C LYS A 42 10.45 11.06 -6.78
N GLY A 43 9.51 10.25 -7.23
CA GLY A 43 9.76 9.13 -8.14
C GLY A 43 8.77 9.12 -9.31
N ARG A 44 9.14 8.47 -10.42
CA ARG A 44 8.28 8.36 -11.62
C ARG A 44 7.09 7.42 -11.44
N GLY A 45 7.01 6.70 -10.31
CA GLY A 45 5.96 5.74 -10.03
C GLY A 45 6.24 4.93 -8.78
N GLU A 46 5.26 4.13 -8.39
CA GLU A 46 5.33 3.27 -7.22
C GLU A 46 6.52 2.30 -7.28
N LEU A 47 6.81 1.75 -8.48
CA LEU A 47 7.92 0.81 -8.69
C LEU A 47 9.29 1.46 -8.38
N GLN A 48 9.53 2.68 -8.87
CA GLN A 48 10.81 3.35 -8.63
C GLN A 48 11.00 3.68 -7.14
N LEU A 49 9.93 4.11 -6.48
CA LEU A 49 9.94 4.34 -5.04
C LEU A 49 10.17 3.04 -4.27
N GLY A 50 9.49 1.95 -4.66
CA GLY A 50 9.67 0.63 -4.08
C GLY A 50 11.11 0.12 -4.18
N ILE A 51 11.75 0.27 -5.34
CA ILE A 51 13.15 -0.11 -5.55
C ILE A 51 14.09 0.71 -4.64
N LEU A 52 13.87 2.02 -4.53
CA LEU A 52 14.68 2.87 -3.66
C LEU A 52 14.55 2.45 -2.19
N ILE A 53 13.34 2.26 -1.72
CA ILE A 53 13.04 1.86 -0.34
C ILE A 53 13.65 0.49 -0.05
N GLU A 54 13.48 -0.48 -0.95
CA GLU A 54 14.07 -1.82 -0.80
C GLU A 54 15.60 -1.78 -0.76
N LYS A 55 16.22 -0.91 -1.56
CA LYS A 55 17.67 -0.71 -1.51
C LYS A 55 18.13 -0.17 -0.16
N LEU A 56 17.45 0.86 0.36
CA LEU A 56 17.74 1.41 1.69
C LEU A 56 17.52 0.36 2.79
N ARG A 57 16.46 -0.42 2.70
CA ARG A 57 16.17 -1.52 3.64
C ARG A 57 17.31 -2.54 3.66
N ARG A 58 17.83 -2.95 2.50
CA ARG A 58 18.97 -3.89 2.38
C ARG A 58 20.28 -3.30 2.92
N GLU A 59 20.45 -1.98 2.84
CA GLU A 59 21.57 -1.27 3.47
C GLU A 59 21.43 -1.14 4.99
N GLY A 60 20.31 -1.65 5.59
CA GLY A 60 20.07 -1.68 7.02
C GLY A 60 19.41 -0.41 7.58
N TYR A 61 18.83 0.44 6.72
CA TYR A 61 18.06 1.60 7.19
C TYR A 61 16.67 1.20 7.66
N GLU A 62 16.25 1.81 8.77
CA GLU A 62 14.89 1.76 9.26
C GLU A 62 14.19 3.08 8.92
N MET A 63 12.95 3.01 8.46
CA MET A 63 12.25 4.21 8.01
C MET A 63 10.74 4.06 8.11
N THR A 64 10.06 5.18 8.35
CA THR A 64 8.61 5.29 8.25
C THR A 64 8.27 6.00 6.95
N ILE A 65 7.31 5.49 6.22
CA ILE A 65 6.91 5.95 4.90
C ILE A 65 5.45 6.35 4.96
N SER A 66 5.16 7.59 4.53
CA SER A 66 3.78 8.04 4.39
C SER A 66 3.14 7.53 3.11
N SER A 67 1.81 7.60 3.04
CA SER A 67 1.06 7.39 1.81
C SER A 67 1.63 8.23 0.65
N PRO A 68 1.78 7.65 -0.55
CA PRO A 68 2.26 8.38 -1.71
C PRO A 68 1.25 9.43 -2.17
N ASN A 69 1.74 10.63 -2.43
CA ASN A 69 0.95 11.75 -2.93
C ASN A 69 1.42 12.16 -4.33
N VAL A 70 0.52 12.76 -5.10
CA VAL A 70 0.82 13.32 -6.41
C VAL A 70 1.39 14.73 -6.25
N ILE A 71 2.33 15.11 -7.13
CA ILE A 71 2.85 16.47 -7.16
C ILE A 71 1.81 17.38 -7.80
N TYR A 72 1.37 18.36 -7.04
CA TYR A 72 0.50 19.42 -7.55
C TYR A 72 1.36 20.58 -8.06
N THR A 73 0.91 21.20 -9.16
CA THR A 73 1.47 22.46 -9.64
C THR A 73 0.52 23.61 -9.30
N LYS A 74 1.01 24.84 -9.35
CA LYS A 74 0.17 26.03 -9.15
C LYS A 74 0.08 26.78 -10.47
N ASP A 75 -1.11 27.28 -10.80
CA ASP A 75 -1.28 28.23 -11.89
C ASP A 75 -0.82 29.64 -11.48
N GLU A 76 -0.85 30.59 -12.43
CA GLU A 76 -0.49 31.98 -12.20
C GLU A 76 -1.39 32.67 -11.15
N LYS A 77 -2.59 32.12 -10.90
CA LYS A 77 -3.56 32.62 -9.91
C LYS A 77 -3.43 31.93 -8.56
N GLY A 78 -2.46 31.02 -8.38
CA GLY A 78 -2.22 30.28 -7.15
C GLY A 78 -3.14 29.07 -6.92
N ASN A 79 -4.00 28.70 -7.87
CA ASN A 79 -4.84 27.50 -7.75
C ASN A 79 -3.99 26.25 -7.93
N LEU A 80 -4.30 25.21 -7.14
CA LEU A 80 -3.66 23.91 -7.28
C LEU A 80 -4.18 23.18 -8.52
N LEU A 81 -3.23 22.76 -9.36
CA LEU A 81 -3.47 21.93 -10.52
C LEU A 81 -2.99 20.52 -10.26
N GLU A 82 -3.82 19.53 -10.64
CA GLU A 82 -3.50 18.12 -10.59
C GLU A 82 -3.20 17.56 -11.99
N PRO A 83 -2.25 16.60 -12.09
CA PRO A 83 -1.94 15.97 -13.36
C PRO A 83 -3.05 15.00 -13.75
N ILE A 84 -3.47 15.10 -14.99
CA ILE A 84 -4.39 14.19 -15.67
C ILE A 84 -3.59 13.36 -16.64
N GLU A 85 -3.65 12.04 -16.47
CA GLU A 85 -2.96 11.08 -17.33
C GLU A 85 -3.94 10.31 -18.20
N GLU A 86 -3.49 9.98 -19.39
CA GLU A 86 -4.15 9.03 -20.28
C GLU A 86 -3.50 7.66 -20.09
N TYR A 87 -4.32 6.65 -19.83
CA TYR A 87 -3.90 5.27 -19.59
C TYR A 87 -4.33 4.37 -20.72
N HIS A 88 -3.40 3.57 -21.20
CA HIS A 88 -3.61 2.50 -22.15
C HIS A 88 -3.41 1.17 -21.44
N ILE A 89 -4.49 0.41 -21.30
CA ILE A 89 -4.54 -0.82 -20.51
C ILE A 89 -4.86 -1.98 -21.44
N THR A 90 -4.01 -3.01 -21.46
CA THR A 90 -4.25 -4.26 -22.16
C THR A 90 -4.47 -5.36 -21.13
N ILE A 91 -5.59 -6.07 -21.24
CA ILE A 91 -5.99 -7.13 -20.30
C ILE A 91 -6.67 -8.27 -21.07
N PRO A 92 -6.71 -9.49 -20.50
CA PRO A 92 -7.55 -10.56 -21.02
C PRO A 92 -9.03 -10.17 -21.04
N THR A 93 -9.74 -10.51 -22.10
CA THR A 93 -11.16 -10.13 -22.33
C THR A 93 -12.07 -10.60 -21.20
N SER A 94 -11.78 -11.75 -20.60
CA SER A 94 -12.53 -12.29 -19.45
C SER A 94 -12.53 -11.36 -18.21
N MET A 95 -11.59 -10.41 -18.10
CA MET A 95 -11.44 -9.48 -16.98
C MET A 95 -12.03 -8.09 -17.22
N THR A 96 -12.49 -7.82 -18.45
CA THR A 96 -12.90 -6.48 -18.90
C THR A 96 -13.97 -5.86 -17.99
N SER A 97 -15.02 -6.61 -17.64
CA SER A 97 -16.11 -6.10 -16.80
C SER A 97 -15.63 -5.64 -15.43
N ASN A 98 -14.77 -6.43 -14.76
CA ASN A 98 -14.23 -6.12 -13.44
C ASN A 98 -13.34 -4.87 -13.47
N VAL A 99 -12.57 -4.73 -14.56
CA VAL A 99 -11.68 -3.57 -14.73
C VAL A 99 -12.48 -2.29 -15.03
N ILE A 100 -13.50 -2.37 -15.88
CA ILE A 100 -14.40 -1.24 -16.16
C ILE A 100 -15.11 -0.77 -14.89
N GLU A 101 -15.67 -1.68 -14.11
CA GLU A 101 -16.30 -1.36 -12.83
C GLU A 101 -15.33 -0.63 -11.90
N LYS A 102 -14.11 -1.16 -11.75
CA LYS A 102 -13.08 -0.56 -10.90
C LYS A 102 -12.61 0.81 -11.39
N LEU A 103 -12.49 1.01 -12.70
CA LEU A 103 -12.17 2.31 -13.31
C LEU A 103 -13.29 3.33 -13.06
N ASN A 104 -14.55 2.93 -13.22
CA ASN A 104 -15.71 3.79 -12.96
C ASN A 104 -15.79 4.19 -11.48
N THR A 105 -15.59 3.26 -10.55
CA THR A 105 -15.53 3.53 -9.11
C THR A 105 -14.44 4.58 -8.80
N ARG A 106 -13.34 4.56 -9.54
CA ARG A 106 -12.23 5.52 -9.42
C ARG A 106 -12.41 6.80 -10.24
N LYS A 107 -13.59 7.00 -10.82
CA LYS A 107 -13.93 8.17 -11.64
C LYS A 107 -12.98 8.37 -12.83
N ALA A 108 -12.52 7.29 -13.42
CA ALA A 108 -11.81 7.34 -14.68
C ALA A 108 -12.83 7.52 -15.83
N GLU A 109 -12.52 8.41 -16.75
CA GLU A 109 -13.29 8.58 -17.99
C GLU A 109 -12.78 7.57 -19.02
N ILE A 110 -13.61 6.59 -19.37
CA ILE A 110 -13.29 5.60 -20.40
C ILE A 110 -13.53 6.23 -21.75
N VAL A 111 -12.47 6.33 -22.55
CA VAL A 111 -12.50 6.97 -23.89
C VAL A 111 -12.81 5.94 -24.96
N ASP A 112 -12.20 4.76 -24.88
CA ASP A 112 -12.33 3.73 -25.90
C ASP A 112 -12.13 2.33 -25.30
N ILE A 113 -12.78 1.34 -25.90
CA ILE A 113 -12.62 -0.08 -25.56
C ILE A 113 -12.61 -0.86 -26.88
N ILE A 114 -11.51 -1.51 -27.16
CA ILE A 114 -11.31 -2.30 -28.39
C ILE A 114 -11.01 -3.74 -27.98
N ASN A 115 -11.79 -4.68 -28.49
CA ASN A 115 -11.50 -6.11 -28.32
C ASN A 115 -10.64 -6.56 -29.52
N ASP A 116 -9.59 -7.30 -29.21
CA ASP A 116 -8.71 -7.90 -30.21
C ASP A 116 -9.10 -9.35 -30.46
N ASP A 117 -8.76 -9.88 -31.64
CA ASP A 117 -9.01 -11.28 -32.02
C ASP A 117 -8.21 -12.27 -31.15
N ASP A 118 -7.16 -11.80 -30.50
CA ASP A 118 -6.27 -12.58 -29.58
C ASP A 118 -6.79 -12.70 -28.14
N ASP A 119 -8.09 -12.55 -27.90
CA ASP A 119 -8.73 -12.64 -26.58
C ASP A 119 -8.25 -11.58 -25.55
N ASN A 120 -7.73 -10.44 -26.06
CA ASN A 120 -7.33 -9.30 -25.27
C ASN A 120 -8.27 -8.11 -25.51
N THR A 121 -8.42 -7.27 -24.50
CA THR A 121 -9.15 -6.01 -24.57
C THR A 121 -8.20 -4.84 -24.29
N PHE A 122 -8.22 -3.86 -25.17
CA PHE A 122 -7.53 -2.59 -25.00
C PHE A 122 -8.52 -1.57 -24.46
N ILE A 123 -8.19 -0.98 -23.31
CA ILE A 123 -8.99 0.07 -22.68
C ILE A 123 -8.17 1.34 -22.65
N LYS A 124 -8.72 2.40 -23.23
CA LYS A 124 -8.18 3.75 -23.16
C LYS A 124 -8.99 4.57 -22.17
N CYS A 125 -8.36 5.10 -21.13
CA CYS A 125 -9.06 5.92 -20.14
C CYS A 125 -8.22 7.12 -19.69
N ILE A 126 -8.90 8.14 -19.18
CA ILE A 126 -8.32 9.39 -18.69
C ILE A 126 -8.76 9.56 -17.25
N CYS A 127 -7.81 9.78 -16.35
CA CYS A 127 -8.13 10.11 -14.97
C CYS A 127 -7.00 10.89 -14.28
N PRO A 128 -7.30 11.56 -13.14
CA PRO A 128 -6.26 12.12 -12.30
C PRO A 128 -5.30 11.04 -11.81
N SER A 129 -3.98 11.31 -11.88
CA SER A 129 -2.95 10.34 -11.49
C SER A 129 -3.15 9.78 -10.07
N ARG A 130 -3.69 10.59 -9.15
CA ARG A 130 -4.02 10.15 -7.77
C ARG A 130 -5.08 9.04 -7.71
N ASN A 131 -6.01 9.00 -8.66
CA ASN A 131 -7.07 8.00 -8.70
C ASN A 131 -6.56 6.66 -9.23
N PHE A 132 -5.42 6.66 -9.92
CA PHE A 132 -4.82 5.45 -10.49
C PHE A 132 -3.87 4.72 -9.52
N PHE A 133 -3.55 5.30 -8.34
CA PHE A 133 -2.74 4.62 -7.33
C PHE A 133 -3.34 3.26 -6.94
N GLY A 134 -2.47 2.24 -6.86
CA GLY A 134 -2.87 0.86 -6.58
C GLY A 134 -3.58 0.14 -7.74
N MET A 135 -3.96 0.84 -8.82
CA MET A 135 -4.60 0.19 -9.97
C MET A 135 -3.63 -0.75 -10.70
N ARG A 136 -2.35 -0.40 -10.77
CA ARG A 136 -1.31 -1.26 -11.37
C ARG A 136 -1.17 -2.59 -10.62
N SER A 137 -1.17 -2.55 -9.30
CA SER A 137 -1.11 -3.76 -8.46
C SER A 137 -2.38 -4.59 -8.60
N TYR A 138 -3.55 -3.95 -8.58
CA TYR A 138 -4.83 -4.62 -8.80
C TYR A 138 -4.88 -5.34 -10.15
N LEU A 139 -4.54 -4.64 -11.25
CA LEU A 139 -4.54 -5.23 -12.59
C LEU A 139 -3.56 -6.40 -12.72
N ARG A 140 -2.38 -6.29 -12.12
CA ARG A 140 -1.40 -7.37 -12.09
C ARG A 140 -1.94 -8.60 -11.35
N ASP A 141 -2.57 -8.39 -10.20
CA ASP A 141 -3.09 -9.47 -9.35
C ASP A 141 -4.23 -10.21 -10.08
N ILE A 142 -5.22 -9.51 -10.64
CA ILE A 142 -6.36 -10.16 -11.33
C ILE A 142 -5.95 -10.83 -12.63
N SER A 143 -5.02 -10.23 -13.39
CA SER A 143 -4.53 -10.77 -14.68
C SER A 143 -3.41 -11.79 -14.51
N LYS A 144 -3.03 -12.15 -13.28
CA LYS A 144 -1.89 -13.03 -13.00
C LYS A 144 -0.59 -12.56 -13.69
N GLY A 145 -0.41 -11.24 -13.81
CA GLY A 145 0.76 -10.61 -14.39
C GLY A 145 0.75 -10.38 -15.90
N THR A 146 -0.32 -10.73 -16.62
CA THR A 146 -0.40 -10.56 -18.07
C THR A 146 -0.82 -9.16 -18.52
N SER A 147 -1.34 -8.31 -17.61
CA SER A 147 -1.75 -6.94 -17.94
C SER A 147 -0.58 -6.04 -18.32
N ILE A 148 -0.77 -5.21 -19.35
CA ILE A 148 0.16 -4.18 -19.77
C ILE A 148 -0.49 -2.82 -19.55
N ILE A 149 0.25 -1.89 -18.93
CA ILE A 149 -0.27 -0.56 -18.60
C ILE A 149 0.76 0.49 -19.01
N ASN A 150 0.40 1.32 -19.94
CA ASN A 150 1.14 2.51 -20.33
C ASN A 150 0.38 3.75 -19.89
N SER A 151 1.09 4.81 -19.53
CA SER A 151 0.49 6.08 -19.13
C SER A 151 1.26 7.25 -19.71
N GLU A 152 0.53 8.27 -20.12
CA GLU A 152 1.07 9.52 -20.65
C GLU A 152 0.40 10.71 -19.96
N LEU A 153 1.20 11.72 -19.59
CA LEU A 153 0.66 12.97 -19.06
C LEU A 153 -0.08 13.71 -20.20
N LYS A 154 -1.37 13.93 -20.02
CA LYS A 154 -2.19 14.66 -20.98
C LYS A 154 -2.19 16.16 -20.71
N GLU A 155 -2.56 16.56 -19.49
CA GLU A 155 -2.72 17.95 -19.10
C GLU A 155 -2.73 18.13 -17.56
N TYR A 156 -2.71 19.38 -17.11
CA TYR A 156 -2.97 19.74 -15.74
C TYR A 156 -4.33 20.39 -15.61
N LYS A 157 -5.19 19.88 -14.74
CA LYS A 157 -6.51 20.45 -14.45
C LYS A 157 -6.59 20.94 -13.02
N LYS A 158 -7.51 21.87 -12.75
CA LYS A 158 -7.80 22.32 -11.40
C LYS A 158 -8.13 21.11 -10.52
N LYS A 159 -7.48 21.04 -9.35
CA LYS A 159 -7.67 19.95 -8.39
C LYS A 159 -9.15 19.78 -8.06
N GLN A 160 -9.67 18.60 -8.34
CA GLN A 160 -11.04 18.22 -7.97
C GLN A 160 -11.11 17.87 -6.47
N PRO A 161 -12.33 17.87 -5.87
CA PRO A 161 -12.53 17.43 -4.50
C PRO A 161 -11.90 16.07 -4.23
N SER A 162 -11.46 15.85 -3.00
CA SER A 162 -10.78 14.63 -2.59
C SER A 162 -11.58 13.39 -2.93
N TYR A 163 -10.96 12.47 -3.65
CA TYR A 163 -11.44 11.11 -3.83
C TYR A 163 -10.90 10.25 -2.68
N LYS A 164 -11.79 9.66 -1.89
CA LYS A 164 -11.37 8.67 -0.91
C LYS A 164 -10.95 7.42 -1.68
N ARG A 165 -9.73 6.92 -1.43
CA ARG A 165 -9.26 5.68 -2.08
C ARG A 165 -10.25 4.56 -1.77
N ASP A 166 -10.72 3.91 -2.83
CA ASP A 166 -11.62 2.77 -2.74
C ASP A 166 -10.81 1.54 -2.35
N ARG A 167 -10.75 1.29 -1.05
CA ARG A 167 -10.13 0.15 -0.42
C ARG A 167 -11.08 -0.43 0.61
N ASN A 168 -11.07 -1.72 0.75
CA ASN A 168 -11.71 -2.40 1.88
C ASN A 168 -11.11 -1.94 3.21
N GLY A 169 -11.82 -2.19 4.29
CA GLY A 169 -11.33 -1.93 5.63
C GLY A 169 -10.08 -2.74 5.97
N VAL A 170 -9.50 -2.45 7.12
CA VAL A 170 -8.36 -3.19 7.66
C VAL A 170 -8.72 -3.95 8.92
N ILE A 171 -7.96 -5.01 9.16
CA ILE A 171 -7.99 -5.76 10.41
C ILE A 171 -6.80 -5.29 11.24
N ILE A 172 -7.09 -4.72 12.41
CA ILE A 172 -6.11 -4.12 13.31
C ILE A 172 -5.95 -5.04 14.53
N SER A 173 -4.71 -5.27 14.96
CA SER A 173 -4.46 -6.01 16.19
C SER A 173 -4.82 -5.17 17.41
N SER A 174 -5.69 -5.69 18.27
CA SER A 174 -6.07 -5.05 19.54
C SER A 174 -5.13 -5.36 20.69
N SER A 175 -4.04 -6.08 20.46
CA SER A 175 -3.14 -6.53 21.55
C SER A 175 -1.74 -6.76 21.03
N SER A 176 -0.75 -6.59 21.92
CA SER A 176 0.67 -6.84 21.63
C SER A 176 1.08 -8.23 22.08
N GLY A 177 1.81 -8.96 21.23
CA GLY A 177 2.31 -10.29 21.52
C GLY A 177 2.61 -11.11 20.27
N THR A 178 2.62 -12.41 20.39
CA THR A 178 2.87 -13.34 19.26
C THR A 178 1.56 -13.96 18.80
N THR A 179 1.31 -13.92 17.50
CA THR A 179 0.10 -14.50 16.90
C THR A 179 0.04 -16.01 17.07
N THR A 180 -1.17 -16.53 17.23
CA THR A 180 -1.42 -17.97 17.34
C THR A 180 -2.35 -18.45 16.22
N ALA A 181 -2.17 -19.68 15.75
CA ALA A 181 -3.07 -20.27 14.74
C ALA A 181 -4.54 -20.25 15.20
N PHE A 182 -4.78 -20.53 16.50
CA PHE A 182 -6.11 -20.50 17.10
C PHE A 182 -6.80 -19.15 17.01
N SER A 183 -6.06 -18.02 17.20
CA SER A 183 -6.64 -16.69 17.10
C SER A 183 -6.75 -16.19 15.65
N LEU A 184 -5.85 -16.64 14.76
CA LEU A 184 -5.87 -16.23 13.36
C LEU A 184 -6.97 -16.94 12.55
N ASP A 185 -7.37 -18.14 12.93
CA ASP A 185 -8.40 -18.91 12.21
C ASP A 185 -9.75 -18.17 12.08
N PRO A 186 -10.37 -17.64 13.14
CA PRO A 186 -11.57 -16.82 12.99
C PRO A 186 -11.30 -15.47 12.29
N ILE A 187 -10.08 -14.98 12.31
CA ILE A 187 -9.71 -13.72 11.64
C ILE A 187 -9.63 -13.92 10.12
N GLN A 188 -9.06 -15.02 9.65
CA GLN A 188 -8.98 -15.32 8.21
C GLN A 188 -10.36 -15.49 7.53
N GLN A 189 -11.41 -15.79 8.31
CA GLN A 189 -12.79 -15.83 7.80
C GLN A 189 -13.35 -14.44 7.50
N LYS A 190 -12.74 -13.39 8.05
CA LYS A 190 -13.16 -11.98 7.88
C LYS A 190 -12.34 -11.21 6.86
N GLY A 191 -11.17 -11.72 6.49
CA GLY A 191 -10.29 -11.00 5.57
C GLY A 191 -9.02 -11.76 5.19
N ASN A 192 -8.22 -11.11 4.35
CA ASN A 192 -6.93 -11.63 3.92
C ASN A 192 -5.86 -11.22 4.94
N LEU A 193 -5.23 -12.19 5.58
CA LEU A 193 -4.19 -11.93 6.56
C LEU A 193 -2.87 -11.50 5.91
N PHE A 194 -2.13 -10.64 6.60
CA PHE A 194 -0.76 -10.22 6.27
C PHE A 194 0.29 -10.86 7.18
N VAL A 195 -0.15 -11.52 8.23
CA VAL A 195 0.71 -12.17 9.24
C VAL A 195 0.42 -13.66 9.31
N ASN A 196 1.45 -14.43 9.61
CA ASN A 196 1.36 -15.85 9.86
C ASN A 196 1.31 -16.13 11.38
N GLU A 197 1.21 -17.40 11.76
CA GLU A 197 1.41 -17.83 13.14
C GLU A 197 2.85 -17.51 13.62
N ASN A 198 3.00 -17.36 14.92
CA ASN A 198 4.27 -17.01 15.57
C ASN A 198 4.86 -15.66 15.11
N TYR A 199 4.03 -14.76 14.57
CA TYR A 199 4.46 -13.44 14.14
C TYR A 199 4.33 -12.43 15.30
N PRO A 200 5.38 -11.62 15.60
CA PRO A 200 5.30 -10.59 16.63
C PRO A 200 4.43 -9.42 16.14
N THR A 201 3.34 -9.17 16.86
CA THR A 201 2.41 -8.07 16.61
C THR A 201 2.38 -7.11 17.79
N TYR A 202 1.95 -5.89 17.53
CA TYR A 202 1.68 -4.88 18.56
C TYR A 202 0.27 -4.30 18.37
N GLU A 203 -0.25 -3.69 19.41
CA GLU A 203 -1.55 -3.03 19.39
C GLU A 203 -1.55 -1.92 18.33
N GLY A 204 -2.57 -1.90 17.47
CA GLY A 204 -2.69 -0.98 16.35
C GLY A 204 -1.99 -1.39 15.06
N MET A 205 -1.25 -2.49 15.05
CA MET A 205 -0.67 -3.01 13.84
C MET A 205 -1.75 -3.53 12.89
N ILE A 206 -1.69 -3.17 11.61
CA ILE A 206 -2.56 -3.71 10.57
C ILE A 206 -2.08 -5.12 10.23
N ILE A 207 -2.91 -6.12 10.53
CA ILE A 207 -2.61 -7.55 10.36
C ILE A 207 -3.34 -8.20 9.19
N GLY A 208 -4.24 -7.46 8.52
CA GLY A 208 -4.98 -7.98 7.36
C GLY A 208 -5.84 -6.92 6.68
N GLU A 209 -6.36 -7.31 5.50
CA GLU A 209 -7.38 -6.58 4.75
C GLU A 209 -8.74 -7.21 5.04
N HIS A 210 -9.71 -6.41 5.50
CA HIS A 210 -11.06 -6.86 5.75
C HIS A 210 -11.82 -7.06 4.43
N PHE A 211 -12.78 -7.99 4.38
CA PHE A 211 -13.62 -8.17 3.18
C PHE A 211 -14.67 -7.06 3.01
N LEU A 212 -15.02 -6.36 4.09
CA LEU A 212 -15.95 -5.22 4.07
C LEU A 212 -15.19 -3.89 4.13
N SER A 213 -15.92 -2.79 3.91
CA SER A 213 -15.34 -1.44 3.85
C SER A 213 -15.01 -0.82 5.21
N ASN A 214 -15.41 -1.43 6.32
CA ASN A 214 -15.16 -0.95 7.67
C ASN A 214 -13.93 -1.61 8.29
N ASP A 215 -13.19 -0.84 9.08
CA ASP A 215 -12.07 -1.33 9.87
C ASP A 215 -12.59 -2.11 11.08
N ILE A 216 -11.86 -3.16 11.47
CA ILE A 216 -12.18 -3.97 12.65
C ILE A 216 -10.92 -4.21 13.50
N GLU A 217 -11.12 -4.20 14.81
CA GLU A 217 -10.08 -4.57 15.77
C GLU A 217 -10.28 -6.01 16.23
N MET A 218 -9.21 -6.80 16.19
CA MET A 218 -9.26 -8.20 16.59
C MET A 218 -8.02 -8.62 17.37
N ASN A 219 -8.20 -9.49 18.35
CA ASN A 219 -7.11 -10.02 19.14
C ASN A 219 -6.49 -11.24 18.44
N ALA A 220 -5.26 -11.09 17.95
CA ALA A 220 -4.51 -12.09 17.20
C ALA A 220 -3.61 -12.99 18.07
N ILE A 221 -3.59 -12.78 19.40
CA ILE A 221 -2.65 -13.46 20.34
C ILE A 221 -3.33 -14.45 21.30
N LYS A 222 -4.64 -14.65 21.19
CA LYS A 222 -5.37 -15.59 22.08
C LYS A 222 -4.82 -17.00 21.96
N VAL A 223 -4.54 -17.61 23.08
CA VAL A 223 -4.14 -19.02 23.17
C VAL A 223 -5.37 -19.90 23.38
N LYS A 224 -5.39 -21.07 22.75
CA LYS A 224 -6.44 -22.08 22.99
C LYS A 224 -6.43 -22.44 24.48
N PRO A 225 -7.57 -22.31 25.19
CA PRO A 225 -7.65 -22.74 26.58
C PRO A 225 -7.39 -24.25 26.66
N VAL A 226 -6.53 -24.66 27.62
CA VAL A 226 -6.25 -26.07 27.85
C VAL A 226 -7.52 -26.70 28.43
N GLN A 227 -8.27 -27.43 27.64
CA GLN A 227 -9.37 -28.26 28.11
C GLN A 227 -8.81 -29.61 28.52
N HIS A 228 -8.91 -29.95 29.81
CA HIS A 228 -8.54 -31.25 30.37
C HIS A 228 -9.56 -32.35 30.01
N LEU A 229 -10.06 -32.39 28.80
CA LEU A 229 -10.94 -33.45 28.32
C LEU A 229 -10.16 -34.49 27.51
N ARG A 230 -10.17 -35.72 28.01
CA ARG A 230 -9.56 -36.92 27.43
C ARG A 230 -10.21 -37.35 26.10
N ASN A 231 -10.56 -36.47 25.20
CA ASN A 231 -10.98 -36.87 23.88
C ASN A 231 -9.80 -36.74 22.92
N LYS A 232 -9.23 -37.88 22.54
CA LYS A 232 -8.40 -38.05 21.34
C LYS A 232 -9.28 -37.82 20.09
N GLY A 233 -9.73 -36.60 19.88
CA GLY A 233 -10.26 -36.15 18.61
C GLY A 233 -9.11 -35.74 17.72
N HIS A 234 -9.21 -36.00 16.42
CA HIS A 234 -8.30 -35.43 15.43
C HIS A 234 -8.11 -33.93 15.69
N GLU A 235 -6.89 -33.51 16.01
CA GLU A 235 -6.53 -32.12 15.96
C GLU A 235 -6.46 -31.76 14.48
N ASP A 236 -7.52 -31.13 13.96
CA ASP A 236 -7.49 -30.55 12.64
C ASP A 236 -6.37 -29.51 12.61
N THR A 237 -5.39 -29.74 11.76
CA THR A 237 -4.26 -28.81 11.60
C THR A 237 -4.81 -27.54 10.96
N ILE A 238 -4.93 -26.48 11.74
CA ILE A 238 -5.37 -25.15 11.26
C ILE A 238 -4.32 -24.65 10.27
N ARG A 239 -4.72 -24.43 9.02
CA ARG A 239 -3.87 -23.79 8.02
C ARG A 239 -4.20 -22.32 7.93
N ILE A 240 -3.21 -21.48 8.16
CA ILE A 240 -3.33 -20.03 8.03
C ILE A 240 -2.81 -19.60 6.65
N ASN A 241 -3.68 -19.01 5.87
CA ASN A 241 -3.33 -18.39 4.59
C ASN A 241 -3.02 -16.92 4.81
N HIS A 242 -1.85 -16.48 4.38
CA HIS A 242 -1.46 -15.08 4.49
C HIS A 242 -0.85 -14.58 3.19
N LYS A 243 -0.98 -13.27 2.94
CA LYS A 243 -0.36 -12.57 1.82
C LYS A 243 0.92 -11.89 2.31
N ASN A 244 2.05 -12.20 1.67
CA ASN A 244 3.28 -11.49 1.95
C ASN A 244 3.19 -10.05 1.47
N ILE A 245 3.51 -9.09 2.35
CA ILE A 245 3.52 -7.67 2.02
C ILE A 245 4.84 -7.33 1.35
N THR A 246 4.76 -6.83 0.13
CA THR A 246 5.88 -6.15 -0.55
C THR A 246 5.77 -4.64 -0.35
N ILE A 247 6.87 -3.91 -0.51
CA ILE A 247 6.87 -2.44 -0.40
C ILE A 247 5.93 -1.82 -1.43
N GLU A 248 5.91 -2.35 -2.66
CA GLU A 248 5.02 -1.88 -3.72
C GLU A 248 3.54 -2.06 -3.33
N TYR A 249 3.20 -3.24 -2.79
CA TYR A 249 1.85 -3.51 -2.31
C TYR A 249 1.48 -2.57 -1.16
N ALA A 250 2.36 -2.42 -0.16
CA ALA A 250 2.12 -1.53 0.97
C ALA A 250 1.90 -0.08 0.52
N LEU A 251 2.74 0.45 -0.38
CA LEU A 251 2.59 1.80 -0.94
C LEU A 251 1.25 1.99 -1.66
N SER A 252 0.77 0.97 -2.37
CA SER A 252 -0.51 1.02 -3.07
C SER A 252 -1.71 0.86 -2.15
N PHE A 253 -1.52 0.20 -0.99
CA PHE A 253 -2.57 -0.19 -0.06
C PHE A 253 -2.89 0.89 0.97
N ILE A 254 -1.87 1.55 1.56
CA ILE A 254 -2.07 2.49 2.67
C ILE A 254 -2.88 3.72 2.28
N GLN A 255 -3.66 4.23 3.25
CA GLN A 255 -4.39 5.49 3.17
C GLN A 255 -3.59 6.67 3.75
N ASP A 256 -4.14 7.89 3.64
CA ASP A 256 -3.44 9.12 4.05
C ASP A 256 -3.24 9.24 5.56
N ASP A 257 -4.05 8.52 6.34
CA ASP A 257 -4.01 8.43 7.80
C ASP A 257 -3.19 7.25 8.32
N GLU A 258 -2.51 6.53 7.43
CA GLU A 258 -1.66 5.38 7.76
C GLU A 258 -0.21 5.64 7.36
N GLU A 259 0.69 4.83 7.93
CA GLU A 259 2.13 4.84 7.62
C GLU A 259 2.64 3.40 7.49
N ILE A 260 3.73 3.24 6.72
CA ILE A 260 4.46 1.98 6.58
C ILE A 260 5.74 2.10 7.39
N GLU A 261 5.97 1.19 8.30
CA GLU A 261 7.25 1.00 8.98
C GLU A 261 8.06 -0.05 8.22
N VAL A 262 9.23 0.33 7.74
CA VAL A 262 10.16 -0.56 7.04
C VAL A 262 11.40 -0.76 7.87
N THR A 263 11.64 -1.99 8.28
CA THR A 263 12.87 -2.42 8.93
C THR A 263 13.59 -3.44 8.06
N PRO A 264 14.88 -3.73 8.29
CA PRO A 264 15.58 -4.78 7.54
C PRO A 264 14.88 -6.14 7.56
N LYS A 265 14.14 -6.42 8.64
CA LYS A 265 13.51 -7.74 8.87
C LYS A 265 12.06 -7.79 8.41
N ARG A 266 11.31 -6.68 8.44
CA ARG A 266 9.86 -6.67 8.21
C ARG A 266 9.35 -5.37 7.64
N ILE A 267 8.17 -5.45 7.01
CA ILE A 267 7.36 -4.32 6.56
C ILE A 267 6.04 -4.41 7.31
N VAL A 268 5.65 -3.34 7.97
CA VAL A 268 4.45 -3.26 8.80
C VAL A 268 3.67 -2.00 8.44
N MET A 269 2.36 -2.06 8.55
CA MET A 269 1.47 -0.91 8.34
C MET A 269 0.71 -0.61 9.64
N HIS A 270 0.48 0.65 9.93
CA HIS A 270 -0.26 1.10 11.11
C HIS A 270 -0.90 2.48 10.90
N PRO A 271 -1.98 2.83 11.63
CA PRO A 271 -2.53 4.18 11.65
C PRO A 271 -1.56 5.19 12.28
N LYS A 272 -1.51 6.41 11.73
CA LYS A 272 -0.63 7.50 12.23
C LYS A 272 -0.88 7.89 13.69
N LYS A 273 -2.12 7.78 14.17
CA LYS A 273 -2.51 8.22 15.51
C LYS A 273 -1.87 7.43 16.65
N MET A 274 -1.39 6.22 16.40
CA MET A 274 -0.82 5.37 17.47
C MET A 274 0.64 5.69 17.80
N MET A 275 1.40 6.32 16.91
CA MET A 275 2.78 6.69 17.23
C MET A 275 2.90 7.80 18.29
N ASN A 276 1.86 8.63 18.45
CA ASN A 276 1.88 9.70 19.45
C ASN A 276 1.64 9.19 20.89
N SER A 277 1.08 8.00 21.06
CA SER A 277 0.82 7.41 22.39
C SER A 277 1.94 6.48 22.89
N LEU A 278 2.91 6.14 22.03
CA LEU A 278 4.06 5.30 22.41
C LEU A 278 5.32 6.11 22.73
N CYS A 279 5.25 7.45 22.62
CA CYS A 279 6.35 8.37 22.90
C CYS A 279 6.14 9.22 24.17
N ASP A 280 5.05 9.00 24.90
CA ASP A 280 4.81 9.48 26.27
C ASP A 280 5.07 8.30 27.26
#